data_963967a73a0d45ac6de9e27388f8c989
#
_entry.id   963967a73a0d45ac6de9e27388f8c989
#
_cell.length_a   1.000
_cell.length_b   1.000
_cell.length_c   1.000
_cell.angle_alpha   90.00
_cell.angle_beta   90.00
_cell.angle_gamma   90.00
#
_symmetry.space_group_name_H-M   'P 1'
#
loop_
_entity.id
_entity.type
_entity.pdbx_description
1 polymer ?
#
loop_
_entity_poly.entity_id
_entity_poly.type
_entity_poly.pdbx_seq_one_letter_code
_entity_poly.pdbx_strand_id
1 'polypeptide(L)'
;MIVQSRASHSILNTDTTPASIWITNPDNIWVGNHAAGGPRYGFWFDLQVNSIGPSASKDICPISFKLGEFRDNVAHSMGRYGLRIFHEHTPRTRPCDPVVFDEEAYANGEDPYHSNPVIVANYENFIGYKNGRNGAIAEDIGAVRFINFKTVDNVLGGIEVNRIFDVRDDEFGGPWIDGAVVVGRSQKSIDDETTFQGTA
;
A
#
# COMPACT_ATOMS: atom_id res chain seq x y z
N MET A 1 -1.92 -20.78 0.53
CA MET A 1 -3.18 -20.93 1.31
C MET A 1 -3.35 -19.67 2.13
N ILE A 2 -4.41 -18.96 1.96
CA ILE A 2 -4.65 -17.73 2.70
C ILE A 2 -5.68 -17.99 3.78
N VAL A 3 -5.30 -17.66 4.99
CA VAL A 3 -6.18 -17.77 6.15
C VAL A 3 -6.98 -16.48 6.26
N GLN A 4 -8.29 -16.59 6.30
CA GLN A 4 -9.17 -15.46 6.56
C GLN A 4 -8.89 -14.88 7.95
N SER A 5 -8.33 -13.69 8.01
CA SER A 5 -8.12 -12.96 9.26
C SER A 5 -9.41 -12.26 9.70
N ARG A 6 -9.74 -12.33 10.98
CA ARG A 6 -10.92 -11.68 11.56
C ARG A 6 -10.53 -10.89 12.80
N ALA A 7 -10.91 -9.62 12.86
CA ALA A 7 -10.67 -8.78 14.01
C ALA A 7 -11.26 -9.37 15.32
N SER A 8 -12.41 -10.02 15.24
CA SER A 8 -13.08 -10.65 16.40
C SER A 8 -12.35 -11.85 17.00
N HIS A 9 -11.34 -12.36 16.32
CA HIS A 9 -10.53 -13.50 16.77
C HIS A 9 -9.11 -13.09 17.18
N SER A 10 -8.82 -11.80 17.24
CA SER A 10 -7.53 -11.30 17.72
C SER A 10 -7.39 -11.51 19.23
N ILE A 11 -6.17 -11.84 19.66
CA ILE A 11 -5.79 -11.92 21.09
C ILE A 11 -5.79 -10.52 21.71
N LEU A 12 -5.48 -9.50 20.90
CA LEU A 12 -5.47 -8.10 21.33
C LEU A 12 -6.74 -7.40 20.86
N ASN A 13 -7.48 -6.80 21.78
CA ASN A 13 -8.71 -6.05 21.47
C ASN A 13 -8.46 -4.82 20.57
N THR A 14 -7.21 -4.39 20.45
CA THR A 14 -6.78 -3.27 19.62
C THR A 14 -6.56 -3.66 18.15
N ASP A 15 -6.47 -4.95 17.83
CA ASP A 15 -6.30 -5.44 16.47
C ASP A 15 -7.63 -5.45 15.72
N THR A 16 -8.07 -4.29 15.30
CA THR A 16 -9.36 -4.07 14.62
C THR A 16 -9.23 -3.97 13.10
N THR A 17 -8.02 -3.97 12.58
CA THR A 17 -7.73 -3.73 11.15
C THR A 17 -6.89 -4.85 10.53
N PRO A 18 -7.39 -6.10 10.50
CA PRO A 18 -6.62 -7.23 10.02
C PRO A 18 -6.28 -7.12 8.53
N ALA A 19 -5.09 -7.54 8.17
CA ALA A 19 -4.64 -7.76 6.80
C ALA A 19 -4.28 -9.23 6.57
N SER A 20 -4.45 -9.74 5.36
CA SER A 20 -3.94 -11.08 5.02
C SER A 20 -2.41 -11.09 5.06
N ILE A 21 -1.78 -10.02 4.60
CA ILE A 21 -0.32 -9.81 4.63
C ILE A 21 -0.07 -8.39 5.13
N TRP A 22 0.46 -8.28 6.35
CA TRP A 22 0.81 -7.01 6.98
C TRP A 22 2.33 -6.78 6.88
N ILE A 23 2.71 -5.67 6.26
CA ILE A 23 4.08 -5.36 5.86
C ILE A 23 4.51 -4.07 6.55
N THR A 24 5.47 -4.17 7.46
CA THR A 24 6.02 -3.02 8.20
C THR A 24 7.43 -2.63 7.72
N ASN A 25 8.02 -3.42 6.81
CA ASN A 25 9.28 -3.11 6.16
C ASN A 25 9.15 -3.36 4.65
N PRO A 26 9.25 -2.34 3.80
CA PRO A 26 9.09 -2.50 2.36
C PRO A 26 10.27 -3.19 1.67
N ASP A 27 11.46 -3.22 2.29
CA ASP A 27 12.65 -3.89 1.73
C ASP A 27 12.58 -5.42 1.94
N ASN A 28 11.54 -6.02 1.36
CA ASN A 28 11.29 -7.46 1.33
C ASN A 28 10.82 -7.90 -0.06
N ILE A 29 10.73 -9.21 -0.28
CA ILE A 29 10.32 -9.80 -1.56
C ILE A 29 8.92 -10.39 -1.43
N TRP A 30 7.98 -9.80 -2.15
CA TRP A 30 6.58 -10.21 -2.22
C TRP A 30 6.22 -10.54 -3.68
N VAL A 31 6.33 -11.80 -4.06
CA VAL A 31 6.15 -12.26 -5.45
C VAL A 31 5.17 -13.40 -5.53
N GLY A 32 4.17 -13.29 -6.40
CA GLY A 32 3.22 -14.36 -6.70
C GLY A 32 2.30 -14.75 -5.54
N ASN A 33 2.07 -13.86 -4.57
CA ASN A 33 1.19 -14.16 -3.45
C ASN A 33 -0.28 -13.87 -3.82
N HIS A 34 -1.18 -14.60 -3.18
CA HIS A 34 -2.60 -14.48 -3.42
C HIS A 34 -3.36 -14.29 -2.09
N ALA A 35 -3.95 -13.12 -1.90
CA ALA A 35 -4.80 -12.77 -0.77
C ALA A 35 -6.28 -12.85 -1.18
N ALA A 36 -7.07 -13.70 -0.52
CA ALA A 36 -8.47 -13.93 -0.89
C ALA A 36 -9.38 -13.97 0.33
N GLY A 37 -10.35 -13.08 0.38
CA GLY A 37 -11.32 -12.97 1.46
C GLY A 37 -10.74 -12.41 2.75
N GLY A 38 -11.49 -11.59 3.43
CA GLY A 38 -11.08 -10.97 4.70
C GLY A 38 -11.82 -9.64 4.91
N PRO A 39 -11.97 -9.18 6.16
CA PRO A 39 -12.82 -8.03 6.46
C PRO A 39 -12.17 -6.69 6.08
N ARG A 40 -10.85 -6.64 5.87
CA ARG A 40 -10.15 -5.37 5.63
C ARG A 40 -9.23 -5.41 4.40
N TYR A 41 -7.96 -5.83 4.54
CA TYR A 41 -6.91 -5.63 3.55
C TYR A 41 -6.30 -6.94 3.05
N GLY A 42 -5.94 -6.99 1.78
CA GLY A 42 -5.14 -8.06 1.21
C GLY A 42 -3.66 -7.88 1.60
N PHE A 43 -3.02 -6.90 1.01
CA PHE A 43 -1.67 -6.45 1.34
C PHE A 43 -1.75 -5.08 2.00
N TRP A 44 -1.14 -4.93 3.16
CA TRP A 44 -1.08 -3.67 3.86
C TRP A 44 0.36 -3.31 4.19
N PHE A 45 0.91 -2.34 3.48
CA PHE A 45 2.14 -1.66 3.84
C PHE A 45 1.81 -0.62 4.91
N ASP A 46 2.13 -0.92 6.16
CA ASP A 46 1.96 -0.05 7.32
C ASP A 46 3.32 0.52 7.71
N LEU A 47 3.72 1.56 6.98
CA LEU A 47 5.06 2.12 7.05
C LEU A 47 5.07 3.31 8.02
N GLN A 48 5.87 3.19 9.06
CA GLN A 48 6.04 4.22 10.07
C GLN A 48 7.31 5.04 9.80
N VAL A 49 7.36 6.29 10.29
CA VAL A 49 8.58 7.11 10.23
C VAL A 49 9.75 6.40 10.88
N ASN A 50 9.52 5.80 12.04
CA ASN A 50 10.47 4.91 12.70
C ASN A 50 9.76 3.63 13.15
N SER A 51 10.52 2.55 13.33
CA SER A 51 9.96 1.33 13.90
C SER A 51 9.45 1.56 15.33
N ILE A 52 8.35 0.93 15.66
CA ILE A 52 7.64 1.07 16.94
C ILE A 52 7.60 -0.25 17.72
N GLY A 53 7.10 -0.20 18.94
CA GLY A 53 6.95 -1.38 19.80
C GLY A 53 8.29 -1.89 20.36
N PRO A 54 8.41 -3.21 20.62
CA PRO A 54 9.62 -3.79 21.22
C PRO A 54 10.89 -3.63 20.37
N SER A 55 10.73 -3.41 19.07
CA SER A 55 11.84 -3.20 18.11
C SER A 55 12.00 -1.73 17.72
N ALA A 56 11.51 -0.80 18.54
CA ALA A 56 11.62 0.63 18.27
C ALA A 56 13.08 1.07 18.09
N SER A 57 13.36 1.75 16.98
CA SER A 57 14.69 2.26 16.66
C SER A 57 14.58 3.45 15.71
N LYS A 58 15.42 4.46 15.93
CA LYS A 58 15.56 5.60 15.02
C LYS A 58 16.34 5.26 13.75
N ASP A 59 17.04 4.14 13.74
CA ASP A 59 17.82 3.65 12.59
C ASP A 59 16.98 2.80 11.64
N ILE A 60 15.68 2.65 11.91
CA ILE A 60 14.74 1.90 11.08
C ILE A 60 13.60 2.84 10.71
N CYS A 61 13.59 3.30 9.45
CA CYS A 61 12.66 4.30 8.91
C CYS A 61 11.91 3.73 7.70
N PRO A 62 10.89 2.88 7.92
CA PRO A 62 10.21 2.16 6.85
C PRO A 62 9.65 3.03 5.73
N ILE A 63 9.19 4.25 6.03
CA ILE A 63 8.68 5.18 5.01
C ILE A 63 9.72 5.50 3.93
N SER A 64 11.01 5.56 4.31
CA SER A 64 12.11 5.95 3.42
C SER A 64 12.93 4.77 2.90
N PHE A 65 12.62 3.55 3.31
CA PHE A 65 13.30 2.37 2.79
C PHE A 65 12.90 2.12 1.34
N LYS A 66 13.85 1.63 0.55
CA LYS A 66 13.56 1.16 -0.81
C LYS A 66 12.52 0.03 -0.75
N LEU A 67 11.72 -0.10 -1.79
CA LEU A 67 10.95 -1.31 -2.01
C LEU A 67 11.91 -2.43 -2.44
N GLY A 68 11.84 -3.59 -1.80
CA GLY A 68 12.56 -4.76 -2.25
C GLY A 68 11.99 -5.25 -3.58
N GLU A 69 10.96 -6.09 -3.52
CA GLU A 69 10.26 -6.53 -4.73
C GLU A 69 8.77 -6.75 -4.42
N PHE A 70 7.88 -6.13 -5.22
CA PHE A 70 6.44 -6.38 -5.15
C PHE A 70 5.90 -6.61 -6.57
N ARG A 71 5.70 -7.86 -6.95
CA ARG A 71 5.17 -8.18 -8.29
C ARG A 71 4.33 -9.45 -8.32
N ASP A 72 3.48 -9.53 -9.34
CA ASP A 72 2.65 -10.70 -9.65
C ASP A 72 1.72 -11.11 -8.49
N ASN A 73 1.35 -10.16 -7.64
CA ASN A 73 0.49 -10.41 -6.48
C ASN A 73 -0.99 -10.20 -6.84
N VAL A 74 -1.85 -10.95 -6.18
CA VAL A 74 -3.30 -10.88 -6.39
C VAL A 74 -4.00 -10.66 -5.06
N ALA A 75 -5.00 -9.77 -5.03
CA ALA A 75 -5.90 -9.62 -3.89
C ALA A 75 -7.35 -9.43 -4.33
N HIS A 76 -8.27 -10.19 -3.74
CA HIS A 76 -9.67 -10.07 -4.08
C HIS A 76 -10.61 -10.41 -2.91
N SER A 77 -11.85 -9.95 -3.04
CA SER A 77 -12.90 -10.22 -2.06
C SER A 77 -12.53 -9.74 -0.64
N MET A 78 -11.74 -8.67 -0.55
CA MET A 78 -11.43 -8.00 0.69
C MET A 78 -12.55 -7.04 1.06
N GLY A 79 -12.87 -6.90 2.35
CA GLY A 79 -13.89 -5.95 2.80
C GLY A 79 -13.54 -4.48 2.55
N ARG A 80 -12.26 -4.16 2.35
CA ARG A 80 -11.82 -2.81 1.97
C ARG A 80 -10.92 -2.81 0.74
N TYR A 81 -9.61 -2.99 0.90
CA TYR A 81 -8.61 -2.76 -0.15
C TYR A 81 -7.85 -4.04 -0.49
N GLY A 82 -7.59 -4.25 -1.76
CA GLY A 82 -6.68 -5.30 -2.21
C GLY A 82 -5.24 -5.01 -1.80
N LEU A 83 -4.76 -3.82 -2.13
CA LEU A 83 -3.46 -3.28 -1.70
C LEU A 83 -3.68 -1.95 -0.98
N ARG A 84 -3.01 -1.74 0.14
CA ARG A 84 -2.96 -0.47 0.85
C ARG A 84 -1.51 -0.10 1.15
N ILE A 85 -1.08 1.09 0.73
CA ILE A 85 0.16 1.73 1.14
C ILE A 85 -0.20 2.84 2.12
N PHE A 86 0.27 2.75 3.37
CA PHE A 86 -0.09 3.60 4.49
C PHE A 86 1.10 3.67 5.48
N HIS A 87 1.43 4.70 6.17
CA HIS A 87 0.98 6.07 6.02
C HIS A 87 1.56 6.71 4.76
N GLU A 88 2.85 6.56 4.59
CA GLU A 88 3.68 7.19 3.59
C GLU A 88 4.67 6.20 3.00
N HIS A 89 5.02 6.35 1.73
CA HIS A 89 6.15 5.66 1.11
C HIS A 89 6.92 6.62 0.20
N THR A 90 8.03 7.13 0.72
CA THR A 90 8.92 8.10 0.06
C THR A 90 10.36 7.55 0.06
N PRO A 91 10.66 6.52 -0.75
CA PRO A 91 11.96 5.86 -0.71
C PRO A 91 13.12 6.80 -1.02
N ARG A 92 14.18 6.72 -0.22
CA ARG A 92 15.36 7.60 -0.29
C ARG A 92 16.66 6.81 -0.24
N THR A 93 17.74 7.35 -0.83
CA THR A 93 19.04 6.68 -0.90
C THR A 93 19.71 6.53 0.48
N ARG A 94 19.40 7.41 1.41
CA ARG A 94 19.92 7.40 2.78
C ARG A 94 18.75 7.48 3.76
N PRO A 95 18.02 6.38 3.93
CA PRO A 95 16.95 6.35 4.92
C PRO A 95 17.51 6.52 6.34
N CYS A 96 16.74 7.13 7.22
CA CYS A 96 17.12 7.35 8.63
C CYS A 96 18.34 8.27 8.84
N ASP A 97 18.78 9.02 7.85
CA ASP A 97 19.90 9.94 8.03
C ASP A 97 19.48 11.12 8.92
N PRO A 98 19.98 11.21 10.16
CA PRO A 98 19.56 12.26 11.11
C PRO A 98 20.04 13.65 10.70
N VAL A 99 21.02 13.76 9.80
CA VAL A 99 21.55 15.05 9.34
C VAL A 99 20.57 15.77 8.43
N VAL A 100 19.74 15.00 7.73
CA VAL A 100 18.78 15.54 6.76
C VAL A 100 17.33 15.43 7.24
N PHE A 101 17.10 14.91 8.44
CA PHE A 101 15.76 14.84 9.01
C PHE A 101 15.23 16.25 9.30
N ASP A 102 14.13 16.59 8.66
CA ASP A 102 13.47 17.89 8.82
C ASP A 102 12.31 17.77 9.82
N GLU A 103 12.53 18.29 11.02
CA GLU A 103 11.54 18.28 12.11
C GLU A 103 10.30 19.13 11.77
N GLU A 104 10.45 20.20 11.00
CA GLU A 104 9.34 21.06 10.61
C GLU A 104 8.48 20.36 9.55
N ALA A 105 9.10 19.76 8.54
CA ALA A 105 8.40 18.96 7.56
C ALA A 105 7.64 17.82 8.23
N TYR A 106 8.28 17.09 9.15
CA TYR A 106 7.62 16.04 9.92
C TYR A 106 6.41 16.53 10.72
N ALA A 107 6.55 17.66 11.41
CA ALA A 107 5.47 18.25 12.19
C ALA A 107 4.29 18.69 11.33
N ASN A 108 4.55 19.08 10.09
CA ASN A 108 3.53 19.45 9.08
C ASN A 108 2.95 18.26 8.32
N GLY A 109 3.39 17.03 8.61
CA GLY A 109 2.98 15.82 7.90
C GLY A 109 3.51 15.76 6.47
N GLU A 110 4.72 16.26 6.24
CA GLU A 110 5.47 16.19 5.00
C GLU A 110 6.61 15.17 5.12
N ASP A 111 7.21 14.78 3.99
CA ASP A 111 8.35 13.86 4.00
C ASP A 111 9.55 14.46 4.74
N PRO A 112 9.91 13.93 5.93
CA PRO A 112 11.00 14.48 6.72
C PRO A 112 12.40 14.25 6.11
N TYR A 113 12.49 13.41 5.09
CA TYR A 113 13.74 13.11 4.38
C TYR A 113 13.76 13.70 2.96
N HIS A 114 12.92 14.69 2.68
CA HIS A 114 12.72 15.27 1.34
C HIS A 114 14.00 15.77 0.66
N SER A 115 15.04 16.14 1.42
CA SER A 115 16.32 16.59 0.87
C SER A 115 17.26 15.47 0.41
N ASN A 116 16.96 14.20 0.71
CA ASN A 116 17.72 13.06 0.22
C ASN A 116 17.32 12.70 -1.22
N PRO A 117 18.26 12.21 -2.04
CA PRO A 117 17.93 11.73 -3.37
C PRO A 117 16.92 10.59 -3.36
N VAL A 118 16.03 10.64 -4.32
CA VAL A 118 14.89 9.74 -4.48
C VAL A 118 15.32 8.35 -4.96
N ILE A 119 14.62 7.32 -4.51
CA ILE A 119 14.62 5.99 -5.12
C ILE A 119 13.22 5.69 -5.64
N VAL A 120 13.12 5.15 -6.85
CA VAL A 120 11.84 4.73 -7.40
C VAL A 120 11.40 3.39 -6.81
N ALA A 121 10.16 3.32 -6.33
CA ALA A 121 9.52 2.08 -5.91
C ALA A 121 8.54 1.59 -6.98
N ASN A 122 8.84 0.47 -7.61
CA ASN A 122 7.98 -0.14 -8.63
C ASN A 122 7.11 -1.23 -7.99
N TYR A 123 5.79 -1.01 -7.97
CA TYR A 123 4.80 -2.02 -7.68
C TYR A 123 4.28 -2.56 -9.01
N GLU A 124 4.45 -3.86 -9.28
CA GLU A 124 4.28 -4.40 -10.62
C GLU A 124 3.24 -5.53 -10.69
N ASN A 125 2.51 -5.57 -11.81
CA ASN A 125 1.62 -6.69 -12.18
C ASN A 125 0.61 -7.08 -11.09
N PHE A 126 0.13 -6.13 -10.30
CA PHE A 126 -0.86 -6.41 -9.26
C PHE A 126 -2.25 -6.57 -9.86
N ILE A 127 -3.00 -7.57 -9.35
CA ILE A 127 -4.39 -7.78 -9.72
C ILE A 127 -5.27 -7.60 -8.48
N GLY A 128 -6.16 -6.59 -8.52
CA GLY A 128 -7.09 -6.29 -7.44
C GLY A 128 -8.55 -6.30 -7.90
N TYR A 129 -9.37 -7.27 -7.45
CA TYR A 129 -10.74 -7.34 -7.92
C TYR A 129 -11.76 -7.72 -6.84
N LYS A 130 -13.01 -7.27 -7.03
CA LYS A 130 -14.13 -7.53 -6.12
C LYS A 130 -13.82 -7.18 -4.66
N ASN A 131 -13.09 -6.07 -4.43
CA ASN A 131 -12.85 -5.55 -3.10
C ASN A 131 -13.94 -4.56 -2.69
N GLY A 132 -14.27 -4.49 -1.41
CA GLY A 132 -15.34 -3.66 -0.86
C GLY A 132 -15.09 -2.15 -0.94
N ARG A 133 -13.88 -1.73 -1.31
CA ARG A 133 -13.53 -0.36 -1.67
C ARG A 133 -12.70 -0.34 -2.94
N ASN A 134 -11.37 -0.17 -2.83
CA ASN A 134 -10.49 -0.01 -3.99
C ASN A 134 -9.67 -1.29 -4.26
N GLY A 135 -9.29 -1.47 -5.51
CA GLY A 135 -8.29 -2.48 -5.88
C GLY A 135 -6.96 -2.18 -5.21
N ALA A 136 -6.49 -0.93 -5.32
CA ALA A 136 -5.32 -0.42 -4.63
C ALA A 136 -5.56 1.00 -4.13
N ILE A 137 -4.98 1.34 -2.98
CA ILE A 137 -4.93 2.70 -2.44
C ILE A 137 -3.53 3.01 -1.92
N ALA A 138 -3.06 4.22 -2.21
CA ALA A 138 -1.87 4.80 -1.61
C ALA A 138 -2.24 6.11 -0.94
N GLU A 139 -1.97 6.22 0.37
CA GLU A 139 -2.33 7.42 1.15
C GLU A 139 -1.38 8.56 0.76
N ASP A 140 -0.11 8.45 1.13
CA ASP A 140 0.91 9.44 0.83
C ASP A 140 2.11 8.78 0.13
N ILE A 141 2.52 9.28 -1.03
CA ILE A 141 3.59 8.67 -1.81
C ILE A 141 4.57 9.68 -2.39
N GLY A 142 5.83 9.26 -2.48
CA GLY A 142 6.87 9.90 -3.29
C GLY A 142 6.99 9.27 -4.68
N ALA A 143 8.18 8.82 -5.06
CA ALA A 143 8.45 8.21 -6.37
C ALA A 143 7.94 6.75 -6.46
N VAL A 144 6.67 6.56 -6.26
CA VAL A 144 6.01 5.24 -6.35
C VAL A 144 5.37 5.08 -7.73
N ARG A 145 5.57 3.93 -8.34
CA ARG A 145 5.03 3.59 -9.66
C ARG A 145 4.15 2.36 -9.58
N PHE A 146 2.97 2.43 -10.19
CA PHE A 146 2.06 1.31 -10.34
C PHE A 146 2.11 0.84 -11.79
N ILE A 147 2.77 -0.30 -12.03
CA ILE A 147 3.06 -0.80 -13.37
C ILE A 147 2.21 -2.04 -13.67
N ASN A 148 1.48 -2.01 -14.79
CA ASN A 148 0.63 -3.11 -15.26
C ASN A 148 -0.42 -3.57 -14.23
N PHE A 149 -0.97 -2.67 -13.44
CA PHE A 149 -2.04 -3.00 -12.50
C PHE A 149 -3.33 -3.36 -13.25
N LYS A 150 -4.01 -4.40 -12.78
CA LYS A 150 -5.32 -4.79 -13.28
C LYS A 150 -6.33 -4.75 -12.14
N THR A 151 -7.28 -3.83 -12.21
CA THR A 151 -8.29 -3.67 -11.17
C THR A 151 -9.67 -3.76 -11.77
N VAL A 152 -10.51 -4.65 -11.21
CA VAL A 152 -11.82 -4.99 -11.78
C VAL A 152 -12.87 -5.12 -10.69
N ASP A 153 -14.07 -4.61 -10.92
CA ASP A 153 -15.25 -4.80 -10.05
C ASP A 153 -15.03 -4.41 -8.58
N ASN A 154 -14.19 -3.42 -8.30
CA ASN A 154 -14.06 -2.89 -6.96
C ASN A 154 -15.17 -1.85 -6.69
N VAL A 155 -15.65 -1.76 -5.47
CA VAL A 155 -16.86 -0.97 -5.15
C VAL A 155 -16.66 0.53 -5.36
N LEU A 156 -15.51 1.10 -4.96
CA LEU A 156 -15.24 2.53 -5.08
C LEU A 156 -14.35 2.85 -6.29
N GLY A 157 -13.20 2.21 -6.41
CA GLY A 157 -12.27 2.55 -7.48
C GLY A 157 -11.24 1.46 -7.75
N GLY A 158 -10.55 1.59 -8.87
CA GLY A 158 -9.46 0.70 -9.23
C GLY A 158 -8.19 1.03 -8.47
N ILE A 159 -7.66 2.23 -8.69
CA ILE A 159 -6.44 2.76 -8.06
C ILE A 159 -6.77 4.15 -7.53
N GLU A 160 -6.40 4.43 -6.30
CA GLU A 160 -6.56 5.72 -5.64
C GLU A 160 -5.23 6.17 -5.04
N VAL A 161 -4.90 7.43 -5.22
CA VAL A 161 -3.75 8.09 -4.60
C VAL A 161 -4.27 9.35 -3.93
N ASN A 162 -4.10 9.47 -2.60
CA ASN A 162 -4.64 10.60 -1.85
C ASN A 162 -3.72 11.82 -1.91
N ARG A 163 -2.43 11.63 -1.67
CA ARG A 163 -1.45 12.70 -1.70
C ARG A 163 -0.15 12.26 -2.35
N ILE A 164 0.45 13.18 -3.09
CA ILE A 164 1.75 13.01 -3.70
C ILE A 164 2.67 14.08 -3.11
N PHE A 165 3.76 13.65 -2.50
CA PHE A 165 4.83 14.55 -2.09
C PHE A 165 5.61 15.06 -3.30
N ASP A 166 6.09 16.30 -3.22
CA ASP A 166 6.96 16.87 -4.24
C ASP A 166 8.27 16.08 -4.31
N VAL A 167 8.41 15.31 -5.37
CA VAL A 167 9.61 14.54 -5.65
C VAL A 167 10.44 15.36 -6.63
N ARG A 168 11.26 16.27 -6.10
CA ARG A 168 12.14 17.12 -6.91
C ARG A 168 13.35 16.34 -7.42
N ASP A 169 13.10 15.48 -8.36
CA ASP A 169 14.15 14.84 -9.12
C ASP A 169 13.75 14.87 -10.60
N ASP A 170 14.39 15.77 -11.35
CA ASP A 170 14.14 15.96 -12.78
C ASP A 170 14.47 14.71 -13.60
N GLU A 171 15.24 13.77 -13.05
CA GLU A 171 15.64 12.55 -13.72
C GLU A 171 14.56 11.46 -13.67
N PHE A 172 13.76 11.40 -12.61
CA PHE A 172 12.81 10.30 -12.38
C PHE A 172 11.32 10.67 -12.50
N GLY A 173 10.98 11.96 -12.53
CA GLY A 173 9.66 12.45 -12.94
C GLY A 173 8.48 12.06 -12.04
N GLY A 174 8.66 11.83 -10.76
CA GLY A 174 7.56 11.62 -9.80
C GLY A 174 6.81 10.28 -9.92
N PRO A 175 5.71 10.12 -9.18
CA PRO A 175 4.87 8.92 -9.23
C PRO A 175 4.06 8.85 -10.53
N TRP A 176 3.84 7.64 -11.03
CA TRP A 176 2.97 7.41 -12.18
C TRP A 176 2.28 6.04 -12.19
N ILE A 177 1.28 5.94 -13.05
CA ILE A 177 0.58 4.69 -13.35
C ILE A 177 0.85 4.36 -14.82
N ASP A 178 1.43 3.20 -15.09
CA ASP A 178 1.77 2.73 -16.43
C ASP A 178 1.14 1.37 -16.74
N GLY A 179 0.62 1.22 -17.96
CA GLY A 179 0.04 -0.04 -18.45
C GLY A 179 -1.16 -0.56 -17.63
N ALA A 180 -1.81 0.28 -16.84
CA ALA A 180 -2.92 -0.15 -15.99
C ALA A 180 -4.21 -0.43 -16.81
N VAL A 181 -4.93 -1.47 -16.39
CA VAL A 181 -6.29 -1.78 -16.86
C VAL A 181 -7.26 -1.62 -15.68
N VAL A 182 -8.15 -0.65 -15.78
CA VAL A 182 -9.16 -0.38 -14.74
C VAL A 182 -10.54 -0.62 -15.34
N VAL A 183 -11.26 -1.60 -14.79
CA VAL A 183 -12.65 -1.89 -15.17
C VAL A 183 -13.54 -1.59 -13.97
N GLY A 184 -14.48 -0.67 -14.14
CA GLY A 184 -15.37 -0.26 -13.06
C GLY A 184 -16.31 -1.38 -12.67
N ARG A 185 -17.31 -1.66 -13.50
CA ARG A 185 -18.29 -2.73 -13.25
C ARG A 185 -18.42 -3.61 -14.49
N SER A 186 -18.08 -4.89 -14.36
CA SER A 186 -18.26 -5.84 -15.44
C SER A 186 -19.70 -6.31 -15.53
N GLN A 187 -20.15 -6.81 -16.70
CA GLN A 187 -21.51 -7.32 -16.89
C GLN A 187 -21.82 -8.44 -15.88
N LYS A 188 -20.86 -9.33 -15.65
CA LYS A 188 -21.02 -10.41 -14.67
C LYS A 188 -21.24 -9.92 -13.24
N SER A 189 -20.62 -8.80 -12.85
CA SER A 189 -20.81 -8.17 -11.54
C SER A 189 -22.18 -7.49 -11.43
N ILE A 190 -22.74 -7.01 -12.52
CA ILE A 190 -24.09 -6.44 -12.57
C ILE A 190 -25.14 -7.53 -12.37
N ASP A 191 -24.95 -8.69 -13.00
CA ASP A 191 -25.89 -9.79 -12.96
C ASP A 191 -25.86 -10.53 -11.59
N ASP A 192 -24.77 -10.40 -10.83
CA ASP A 192 -24.54 -11.11 -9.56
C ASP A 192 -24.58 -10.13 -8.35
N GLU A 193 -25.70 -9.42 -8.21
CA GLU A 193 -25.89 -8.42 -7.12
C GLU A 193 -25.78 -9.01 -5.69
N THR A 194 -25.84 -10.33 -5.56
CA THR A 194 -25.78 -11.01 -4.25
C THR A 194 -24.37 -11.13 -3.68
N THR A 195 -23.34 -10.88 -4.49
CA THR A 195 -21.93 -11.15 -4.12
C THR A 195 -21.26 -10.01 -3.33
N PHE A 196 -21.87 -8.83 -3.22
CA PHE A 196 -21.26 -7.65 -2.61
C PHE A 196 -21.81 -7.28 -1.21
N GLN A 197 -22.61 -8.11 -0.57
CA GLN A 197 -22.95 -7.90 0.83
C GLN A 197 -21.80 -8.36 1.73
N GLY A 198 -20.69 -7.62 1.71
CA GLY A 198 -19.73 -7.64 2.79
C GLY A 198 -20.40 -7.05 4.01
N THR A 199 -20.72 -7.89 4.99
CA THR A 199 -21.18 -7.44 6.31
C THR A 199 -20.14 -6.46 6.87
N ALA A 200 -20.61 -5.27 7.15
CA ALA A 200 -19.89 -4.17 7.79
C ALA A 200 -19.34 -4.59 9.17
#